data_0e1f2c7b8a513c3e920b3d2ff0fde45e
#
_entry.id   0e1f2c7b8a513c3e920b3d2ff0fde45e
#
_cell.length_a   1.000
_cell.length_b   1.000
_cell.length_c   1.000
_cell.angle_alpha   90.00
_cell.angle_beta   90.00
_cell.angle_gamma   90.00
#
_symmetry.space_group_name_H-M   'P 1'
#
loop_
_entity.id
_entity.type
_entity.pdbx_description
1 polymer ?
#
loop_
_entity_poly.entity_id
_entity_poly.type
_entity_poly.pdbx_seq_one_letter_code
_entity_poly.pdbx_strand_id
1 'polypeptide(L)'
;MALRFGNALFEPLWRRESIANIQITLAEQLGVGTRGAFYDGTGALRDMIQNHALQLLTMIAMEPPASNDADAIRDEKLKVLRALKPFTRESVARDVVRGQYRAGMCGGHPVPGYLEEVKVPPDSACETFVALRTEVQNWRWAGVPFYLRTGKRLAARDAQIVVNFRPVPHQIFPGASLPNRLVIKLQPEDGLELQLLAHKGTGPGEQLTPVSLDLDFDKAFATQRVGAYERLLLDAIAGRLNLFVRSDEQEQAWRWVEPILDAWAEDGNGPRAYAAGSWGPAAASALVARDGFAWAEEQ
;
A
#
# COMPACT_ATOMS: atom_id res chain seq x y z
N MET A 1 7.43 -6.47 -11.23
CA MET A 1 8.08 -6.74 -12.53
C MET A 1 7.78 -8.17 -12.98
N ALA A 2 8.47 -9.19 -12.46
CA ALA A 2 8.34 -10.58 -12.93
C ALA A 2 6.90 -11.11 -12.97
N LEU A 3 6.09 -10.82 -11.94
CA LEU A 3 4.67 -11.23 -11.92
C LEU A 3 3.91 -10.74 -13.15
N ARG A 4 4.00 -9.46 -13.48
CA ARG A 4 3.24 -8.85 -14.57
C ARG A 4 3.85 -9.14 -15.94
N PHE A 5 5.16 -8.94 -16.09
CA PHE A 5 5.82 -8.91 -17.38
C PHE A 5 6.52 -10.22 -17.76
N GLY A 6 6.64 -11.15 -16.80
CA GLY A 6 7.10 -12.51 -17.03
C GLY A 6 5.97 -13.54 -17.25
N ASN A 7 4.70 -13.12 -17.08
CA ASN A 7 3.54 -14.02 -17.17
C ASN A 7 2.44 -13.41 -18.04
N ALA A 8 2.11 -14.05 -19.13
CA ALA A 8 1.09 -13.58 -20.08
C ALA A 8 -0.33 -13.51 -19.47
N LEU A 9 -0.57 -14.18 -18.35
CA LEU A 9 -1.86 -14.24 -17.68
C LEU A 9 -2.31 -12.90 -17.11
N PHE A 10 -1.40 -12.11 -16.55
CA PHE A 10 -1.78 -10.94 -15.74
C PHE A 10 -1.98 -9.67 -16.57
N GLU A 11 -1.14 -9.38 -17.53
CA GLU A 11 -1.16 -8.10 -18.24
C GLU A 11 -2.49 -7.80 -18.96
N PRO A 12 -3.19 -8.77 -19.59
CA PRO A 12 -4.51 -8.54 -20.18
C PRO A 12 -5.58 -8.09 -19.18
N LEU A 13 -5.43 -8.48 -17.91
CA LEU A 13 -6.34 -8.12 -16.81
C LEU A 13 -5.89 -6.86 -16.05
N TRP A 14 -4.68 -6.32 -16.34
CA TRP A 14 -4.06 -5.25 -15.57
C TRP A 14 -4.50 -3.87 -16.01
N ARG A 15 -5.82 -3.63 -15.95
CA ARG A 15 -6.45 -2.41 -16.44
C ARG A 15 -7.83 -2.17 -15.81
N ARG A 16 -8.34 -0.94 -15.96
CA ARG A 16 -9.60 -0.44 -15.40
C ARG A 16 -10.84 -1.30 -15.70
N GLU A 17 -10.85 -2.03 -16.80
CA GLU A 17 -11.96 -2.90 -17.17
C GLU A 17 -12.05 -4.14 -16.27
N SER A 18 -10.94 -4.57 -15.70
CA SER A 18 -10.85 -5.79 -14.88
C SER A 18 -10.61 -5.49 -13.39
N ILE A 19 -9.93 -4.37 -13.07
CA ILE A 19 -9.55 -4.03 -11.70
C ILE A 19 -10.54 -2.99 -11.14
N ALA A 20 -11.05 -3.28 -9.93
CA ALA A 20 -11.96 -2.40 -9.20
C ALA A 20 -11.23 -1.38 -8.33
N ASN A 21 -10.22 -1.81 -7.60
CA ASN A 21 -9.34 -0.95 -6.79
C ASN A 21 -8.02 -1.66 -6.48
N ILE A 22 -7.03 -0.87 -6.03
CA ILE A 22 -5.75 -1.37 -5.54
C ILE A 22 -5.50 -0.79 -4.15
N GLN A 23 -5.08 -1.64 -3.22
CA GLN A 23 -4.73 -1.25 -1.85
C GLN A 23 -3.26 -1.57 -1.59
N ILE A 24 -2.51 -0.62 -1.07
CA ILE A 24 -1.10 -0.78 -0.66
C ILE A 24 -1.02 -0.48 0.83
N THR A 25 -0.75 -1.49 1.62
CA THR A 25 -0.58 -1.38 3.09
C THR A 25 0.88 -1.61 3.46
N LEU A 26 1.42 -0.72 4.29
CA LEU A 26 2.74 -0.80 4.89
C LEU A 26 2.59 -0.61 6.40
N ALA A 27 2.23 -1.66 7.11
CA ALA A 27 1.91 -1.63 8.53
C ALA A 27 3.12 -2.06 9.38
N GLU A 28 3.39 -1.31 10.43
CA GLU A 28 4.45 -1.58 11.40
C GLU A 28 3.86 -1.77 12.81
N GLN A 29 4.20 -2.87 13.48
CA GLN A 29 3.89 -3.06 14.91
C GLN A 29 4.80 -2.25 15.82
N LEU A 30 5.98 -1.87 15.34
CA LEU A 30 6.96 -1.10 16.10
C LEU A 30 6.52 0.36 16.23
N GLY A 31 6.79 0.97 17.40
CA GLY A 31 6.70 2.41 17.61
C GLY A 31 7.98 3.12 17.19
N VAL A 32 8.10 4.40 17.52
CA VAL A 32 9.30 5.19 17.21
C VAL A 32 10.49 4.84 18.13
N GLY A 33 10.22 4.38 19.35
CA GLY A 33 11.25 3.99 20.32
C GLY A 33 12.26 5.11 20.58
N THR A 34 13.54 4.78 20.49
CA THR A 34 14.63 5.76 20.73
C THR A 34 14.79 6.82 19.62
N ARG A 35 14.10 6.70 18.50
CA ARG A 35 14.17 7.59 17.34
C ARG A 35 13.11 8.70 17.34
N GLY A 36 12.46 8.96 18.50
CA GLY A 36 11.37 9.95 18.60
C GLY A 36 11.72 11.31 18.00
N ALA A 37 12.85 11.91 18.37
CA ALA A 37 13.26 13.22 17.85
C ALA A 37 13.48 13.24 16.30
N PHE A 38 14.01 12.17 15.74
CA PHE A 38 14.17 12.08 14.28
C PHE A 38 12.81 11.92 13.59
N TYR A 39 11.98 11.04 14.12
CA TYR A 39 10.69 10.75 13.51
C TYR A 39 9.73 11.94 13.59
N ASP A 40 9.81 12.72 14.66
CA ASP A 40 9.01 13.92 14.87
C ASP A 40 9.22 14.98 13.78
N GLY A 41 10.44 15.08 13.25
CA GLY A 41 10.76 15.93 12.10
C GLY A 41 10.39 15.34 10.74
N THR A 42 10.01 14.05 10.69
CA THR A 42 9.78 13.32 9.43
C THR A 42 8.31 13.01 9.21
N GLY A 43 7.69 12.25 10.10
CA GLY A 43 6.31 11.77 9.99
C GLY A 43 6.12 10.64 8.98
N ALA A 44 4.96 9.97 9.06
CA ALA A 44 4.63 8.81 8.23
C ALA A 44 4.50 9.14 6.73
N LEU A 45 4.06 10.35 6.39
CA LEU A 45 3.89 10.77 5.00
C LEU A 45 5.22 10.82 4.26
N ARG A 46 6.24 11.44 4.86
CA ARG A 46 7.59 11.54 4.26
C ARG A 46 8.34 10.23 4.34
N ASP A 47 8.29 9.55 5.50
CA ASP A 47 9.04 8.32 5.74
C ASP A 47 8.55 7.17 4.85
N MET A 48 7.25 6.99 4.73
CA MET A 48 6.68 5.80 4.12
C MET A 48 5.92 6.06 2.82
N ILE A 49 5.09 7.10 2.74
CA ILE A 49 4.26 7.33 1.54
C ILE A 49 5.13 7.85 0.40
N GLN A 50 5.85 8.96 0.61
CA GLN A 50 6.66 9.62 -0.42
C GLN A 50 7.70 8.68 -1.04
N ASN A 51 8.24 7.78 -0.25
CA ASN A 51 9.29 6.86 -0.68
C ASN A 51 8.68 5.48 -1.00
N HIS A 52 8.39 4.66 0.02
CA HIS A 52 8.07 3.25 -0.17
C HIS A 52 6.74 3.01 -0.89
N ALA A 53 5.64 3.64 -0.43
CA ALA A 53 4.33 3.38 -1.01
C ALA A 53 4.22 3.86 -2.46
N LEU A 54 4.80 5.03 -2.79
CA LEU A 54 4.82 5.53 -4.18
C LEU A 54 5.67 4.64 -5.09
N GLN A 55 6.78 4.07 -4.62
CA GLN A 55 7.55 3.11 -5.40
C GLN A 55 6.74 1.85 -5.71
N LEU A 56 6.01 1.31 -4.74
CA LEU A 56 5.12 0.18 -4.97
C LEU A 56 3.99 0.53 -5.94
N LEU A 57 3.37 1.70 -5.77
CA LEU A 57 2.33 2.19 -6.68
C LEU A 57 2.85 2.29 -8.10
N THR A 58 4.02 2.87 -8.32
CA THR A 58 4.59 2.99 -9.68
C THR A 58 4.86 1.64 -10.32
N MET A 59 5.41 0.67 -9.57
CA MET A 59 5.66 -0.69 -10.04
C MET A 59 4.39 -1.44 -10.43
N ILE A 60 3.31 -1.18 -9.71
CA ILE A 60 2.00 -1.80 -10.00
C ILE A 60 1.31 -1.11 -11.17
N ALA A 61 1.45 0.21 -11.30
CA ALA A 61 0.67 1.00 -12.25
C ALA A 61 1.37 1.27 -13.59
N MET A 62 2.68 1.08 -13.69
CA MET A 62 3.46 1.40 -14.91
C MET A 62 3.07 0.55 -16.11
N GLU A 63 3.34 1.05 -17.31
CA GLU A 63 3.27 0.28 -18.55
C GLU A 63 4.44 -0.72 -18.64
N PRO A 64 4.35 -1.78 -19.48
CA PRO A 64 5.48 -2.65 -19.73
C PRO A 64 6.67 -1.84 -20.28
N PRO A 65 7.85 -1.88 -19.62
CA PRO A 65 9.03 -1.20 -20.14
C PRO A 65 9.52 -1.88 -21.42
N ALA A 66 10.16 -1.12 -22.29
CA ALA A 66 10.68 -1.62 -23.57
C ALA A 66 11.82 -2.65 -23.38
N SER A 67 12.52 -2.60 -22.25
CA SER A 67 13.59 -3.53 -21.88
C SER A 67 13.70 -3.63 -20.36
N ASN A 68 14.54 -4.56 -19.88
CA ASN A 68 14.86 -4.66 -18.44
C ASN A 68 15.98 -3.70 -18.00
N ASP A 69 16.27 -2.66 -18.79
CA ASP A 69 17.25 -1.64 -18.44
C ASP A 69 16.71 -0.68 -17.37
N ALA A 70 17.61 -0.16 -16.54
CA ALA A 70 17.23 0.72 -15.45
C ALA A 70 16.44 1.94 -15.91
N ASP A 71 16.86 2.60 -16.99
CA ASP A 71 16.20 3.81 -17.47
C ASP A 71 14.87 3.53 -18.14
N ALA A 72 14.73 2.42 -18.87
CA ALA A 72 13.43 2.02 -19.43
C ALA A 72 12.38 1.79 -18.32
N ILE A 73 12.78 1.15 -17.20
CA ILE A 73 11.91 0.94 -16.04
C ILE A 73 11.55 2.27 -15.37
N ARG A 74 12.54 3.13 -15.13
CA ARG A 74 12.39 4.43 -14.46
C ARG A 74 11.51 5.39 -15.26
N ASP A 75 11.62 5.38 -16.58
CA ASP A 75 10.79 6.20 -17.46
C ASP A 75 9.31 5.81 -17.33
N GLU A 76 8.99 4.53 -17.28
CA GLU A 76 7.60 4.08 -17.06
C GLU A 76 7.09 4.45 -15.66
N LYS A 77 7.92 4.32 -14.63
CA LYS A 77 7.59 4.76 -13.26
C LYS A 77 7.33 6.26 -13.20
N LEU A 78 8.17 7.06 -13.84
CA LEU A 78 8.02 8.51 -13.89
C LEU A 78 6.72 8.94 -14.57
N LYS A 79 6.30 8.25 -15.63
CA LYS A 79 5.00 8.50 -16.28
C LYS A 79 3.83 8.31 -15.31
N VAL A 80 3.90 7.29 -14.44
CA VAL A 80 2.87 7.09 -13.41
C VAL A 80 2.86 8.23 -12.41
N LEU A 81 4.03 8.63 -11.87
CA LEU A 81 4.13 9.74 -10.91
C LEU A 81 3.57 11.04 -11.49
N ARG A 82 3.84 11.33 -12.77
CA ARG A 82 3.29 12.50 -13.47
C ARG A 82 1.80 12.42 -13.73
N ALA A 83 1.24 11.21 -13.80
CA ALA A 83 -0.17 10.96 -13.99
C ALA A 83 -0.98 10.86 -12.69
N LEU A 84 -0.32 10.93 -11.52
CA LEU A 84 -1.04 10.97 -10.24
C LEU A 84 -1.89 12.24 -10.16
N LYS A 85 -3.14 12.06 -9.73
CA LYS A 85 -4.05 13.18 -9.49
C LYS A 85 -3.45 14.11 -8.44
N PRO A 86 -3.25 15.41 -8.75
CA PRO A 86 -2.69 16.36 -7.79
C PRO A 86 -3.67 16.58 -6.63
N PHE A 87 -3.12 16.84 -5.45
CA PHE A 87 -3.90 17.22 -4.29
C PHE A 87 -4.17 18.72 -4.26
N THR A 88 -5.39 19.07 -3.87
CA THR A 88 -5.82 20.40 -3.46
C THR A 88 -6.21 20.36 -1.99
N ARG A 89 -6.31 21.51 -1.33
CA ARG A 89 -6.76 21.58 0.06
C ARG A 89 -8.08 20.81 0.29
N GLU A 90 -9.04 20.96 -0.60
CA GLU A 90 -10.33 20.26 -0.52
C GLU A 90 -10.18 18.74 -0.66
N SER A 91 -9.34 18.29 -1.62
CA SER A 91 -9.10 16.87 -1.81
C SER A 91 -8.28 16.26 -0.67
N VAL A 92 -7.37 17.00 -0.05
CA VAL A 92 -6.67 16.55 1.15
C VAL A 92 -7.65 16.32 2.29
N ALA A 93 -8.55 17.26 2.56
CA ALA A 93 -9.56 17.12 3.61
C ALA A 93 -10.50 15.92 3.38
N ARG A 94 -10.76 15.57 2.13
CA ARG A 94 -11.65 14.47 1.73
C ARG A 94 -10.93 13.12 1.63
N ASP A 95 -9.75 13.10 1.02
CA ASP A 95 -9.11 11.89 0.52
C ASP A 95 -7.85 11.50 1.30
N VAL A 96 -7.47 12.26 2.36
CA VAL A 96 -6.31 11.96 3.19
C VAL A 96 -6.70 11.95 4.66
N VAL A 97 -6.27 10.91 5.36
CA VAL A 97 -6.45 10.74 6.81
C VAL A 97 -5.07 10.66 7.45
N ARG A 98 -4.78 11.57 8.40
CA ARG A 98 -3.59 11.49 9.25
C ARG A 98 -3.98 11.05 10.65
N GLY A 99 -3.11 10.25 11.29
CA GLY A 99 -3.35 9.73 12.64
C GLY A 99 -2.12 9.73 13.51
N GLN A 100 -2.32 9.64 14.82
CA GLN A 100 -1.26 9.51 15.81
C GLN A 100 -1.67 8.49 16.88
N TYR A 101 -0.80 7.49 17.16
CA TYR A 101 -1.15 6.45 18.10
C TYR A 101 -1.16 6.94 19.55
N ARG A 102 -2.13 6.45 20.30
CA ARG A 102 -2.24 6.56 21.75
C ARG A 102 -1.81 5.25 22.39
N ALA A 103 -1.59 5.30 23.72
CA ALA A 103 -1.33 4.09 24.48
C ALA A 103 -2.35 2.99 24.18
N GLY A 104 -1.91 1.74 24.17
CA GLY A 104 -2.74 0.58 23.84
C GLY A 104 -2.02 -0.73 24.06
N MET A 105 -2.55 -1.79 23.42
CA MET A 105 -1.98 -3.14 23.49
C MET A 105 -1.44 -3.52 22.11
N CYS A 106 -0.16 -3.85 22.02
CA CYS A 106 0.46 -4.30 20.76
C CYS A 106 1.21 -5.60 21.01
N GLY A 107 0.88 -6.65 20.25
CA GLY A 107 1.46 -7.99 20.45
C GLY A 107 1.21 -8.56 21.87
N GLY A 108 0.09 -8.23 22.50
CA GLY A 108 -0.25 -8.69 23.85
C GLY A 108 0.43 -7.91 25.00
N HIS A 109 1.19 -6.86 24.69
CA HIS A 109 1.88 -6.04 25.69
C HIS A 109 1.37 -4.59 25.67
N PRO A 110 1.24 -3.93 26.85
CA PRO A 110 0.94 -2.51 26.93
C PRO A 110 2.08 -1.69 26.34
N VAL A 111 1.75 -0.69 25.54
CA VAL A 111 2.73 0.19 24.90
C VAL A 111 2.32 1.64 25.06
N PRO A 112 3.30 2.58 25.15
CA PRO A 112 3.02 4.01 25.29
C PRO A 112 2.38 4.59 24.03
N GLY A 113 1.70 5.73 24.21
CA GLY A 113 1.29 6.60 23.10
C GLY A 113 2.49 7.36 22.52
N TYR A 114 2.29 7.94 21.35
CA TYR A 114 3.37 8.65 20.64
C TYR A 114 3.97 9.80 21.47
N LEU A 115 3.12 10.60 22.10
CA LEU A 115 3.56 11.73 22.94
C LEU A 115 4.25 11.29 24.27
N GLU A 116 4.18 10.00 24.58
CA GLU A 116 4.84 9.40 25.75
C GLU A 116 6.18 8.73 25.35
N GLU A 117 6.48 8.66 24.06
CA GLU A 117 7.73 8.07 23.56
C GLU A 117 8.92 8.99 23.84
N VAL A 118 10.09 8.38 24.00
CA VAL A 118 11.33 9.11 24.37
C VAL A 118 11.69 10.14 23.30
N LYS A 119 11.97 11.37 23.71
CA LYS A 119 12.36 12.51 22.87
C LYS A 119 11.30 12.98 21.87
N VAL A 120 10.04 12.68 22.11
CA VAL A 120 8.92 13.28 21.39
C VAL A 120 8.43 14.50 22.17
N PRO A 121 8.22 15.66 21.51
CA PRO A 121 7.60 16.82 22.17
C PRO A 121 6.18 16.49 22.64
N PRO A 122 5.76 16.95 23.84
CA PRO A 122 4.45 16.61 24.41
C PRO A 122 3.26 17.19 23.62
N ASP A 123 3.51 18.19 22.81
CA ASP A 123 2.55 18.89 21.95
C ASP A 123 2.70 18.56 20.46
N SER A 124 3.48 17.53 20.13
CA SER A 124 3.74 17.14 18.74
C SER A 124 2.46 16.80 17.98
N ALA A 125 2.31 17.41 16.81
CA ALA A 125 1.28 17.10 15.83
C ALA A 125 1.79 16.18 14.68
N CYS A 126 2.95 15.54 14.86
CA CYS A 126 3.53 14.63 13.89
C CYS A 126 2.61 13.42 13.69
N GLU A 127 2.31 13.08 12.46
CA GLU A 127 1.51 11.92 12.12
C GLU A 127 2.34 10.63 12.15
N THR A 128 1.79 9.60 12.78
CA THR A 128 2.35 8.24 12.83
C THR A 128 1.56 7.26 11.98
N PHE A 129 0.53 7.76 11.31
CA PHE A 129 -0.36 7.03 10.42
C PHE A 129 -0.84 7.94 9.30
N VAL A 130 -0.85 7.40 8.10
CA VAL A 130 -1.49 8.02 6.93
C VAL A 130 -2.29 6.98 6.16
N ALA A 131 -3.51 7.32 5.80
CA ALA A 131 -4.26 6.62 4.77
C ALA A 131 -4.73 7.65 3.73
N LEU A 132 -4.57 7.34 2.46
CA LEU A 132 -5.01 8.23 1.39
C LEU A 132 -5.60 7.46 0.21
N ARG A 133 -6.48 8.14 -0.52
CA ARG A 133 -7.05 7.73 -1.78
C ARG A 133 -6.50 8.60 -2.90
N THR A 134 -6.03 7.98 -3.96
CA THR A 134 -5.58 8.69 -5.17
C THR A 134 -6.03 7.99 -6.45
N GLU A 135 -5.77 8.61 -7.58
CA GLU A 135 -6.07 8.09 -8.91
C GLU A 135 -4.86 8.32 -9.83
N VAL A 136 -4.62 7.39 -10.76
CA VAL A 136 -3.68 7.56 -11.85
C VAL A 136 -4.46 7.99 -13.09
N GLN A 137 -4.26 9.24 -13.53
CA GLN A 137 -5.03 9.88 -14.61
C GLN A 137 -4.45 9.49 -15.98
N ASN A 138 -4.60 8.23 -16.36
CA ASN A 138 -4.25 7.72 -17.68
C ASN A 138 -5.32 6.74 -18.17
N TRP A 139 -5.20 6.28 -19.41
CA TRP A 139 -6.21 5.41 -20.02
C TRP A 139 -6.31 4.04 -19.34
N ARG A 140 -5.22 3.52 -18.82
CA ARG A 140 -5.20 2.22 -18.12
C ARG A 140 -5.97 2.27 -16.81
N TRP A 141 -5.84 3.36 -16.05
CA TRP A 141 -6.29 3.45 -14.67
C TRP A 141 -7.43 4.42 -14.40
N ALA A 142 -7.90 5.17 -15.40
CA ALA A 142 -8.96 6.16 -15.20
C ALA A 142 -10.18 5.54 -14.50
N GLY A 143 -10.54 6.09 -13.32
CA GLY A 143 -11.65 5.64 -12.48
C GLY A 143 -11.35 4.44 -11.58
N VAL A 144 -10.09 3.98 -11.49
CA VAL A 144 -9.65 2.98 -10.51
C VAL A 144 -9.03 3.69 -9.32
N PRO A 145 -9.61 3.62 -8.11
CA PRO A 145 -9.00 4.19 -6.92
C PRO A 145 -7.80 3.35 -6.44
N PHE A 146 -6.76 4.05 -6.02
CA PHE A 146 -5.61 3.50 -5.31
C PHE A 146 -5.67 3.98 -3.87
N TYR A 147 -5.61 3.06 -2.93
CA TYR A 147 -5.58 3.35 -1.50
C TYR A 147 -4.19 3.01 -0.96
N LEU A 148 -3.55 3.98 -0.34
CA LEU A 148 -2.26 3.80 0.32
C LEU A 148 -2.46 3.95 1.82
N ARG A 149 -1.90 3.05 2.61
CA ARG A 149 -1.96 3.13 4.07
C ARG A 149 -0.64 2.71 4.68
N THR A 150 -0.20 3.49 5.65
CA THR A 150 0.95 3.17 6.50
C THR A 150 0.71 3.63 7.92
N GLY A 151 1.39 3.03 8.88
CA GLY A 151 1.36 3.48 10.26
C GLY A 151 2.23 2.65 11.18
N LYS A 152 2.56 3.25 12.33
CA LYS A 152 3.28 2.62 13.43
C LYS A 152 2.30 2.15 14.51
N ARG A 153 2.72 1.17 15.33
CA ARG A 153 1.88 0.55 16.36
C ARG A 153 0.54 0.02 15.81
N LEU A 154 0.54 -0.46 14.57
CA LEU A 154 -0.62 -1.13 14.00
C LEU A 154 -0.78 -2.57 14.54
N ALA A 155 -1.91 -3.19 14.24
CA ALA A 155 -2.30 -4.51 14.74
C ALA A 155 -1.32 -5.62 14.34
N ALA A 156 -0.71 -5.50 13.15
CA ALA A 156 0.26 -6.46 12.64
C ALA A 156 1.42 -5.75 11.94
N ARG A 157 2.55 -6.45 11.78
CA ARG A 157 3.56 -6.11 10.77
C ARG A 157 3.10 -6.71 9.46
N ASP A 158 2.73 -5.87 8.50
CA ASP A 158 2.19 -6.31 7.22
C ASP A 158 2.58 -5.33 6.11
N ALA A 159 3.20 -5.84 5.06
CA ALA A 159 3.44 -5.10 3.85
C ALA A 159 2.88 -5.89 2.67
N GLN A 160 1.82 -5.37 2.06
CA GLN A 160 1.13 -6.07 0.97
C GLN A 160 0.53 -5.12 -0.05
N ILE A 161 0.30 -5.65 -1.24
CA ILE A 161 -0.48 -5.02 -2.29
C ILE A 161 -1.65 -5.93 -2.61
N VAL A 162 -2.86 -5.39 -2.51
CA VAL A 162 -4.08 -6.11 -2.82
C VAL A 162 -4.71 -5.54 -4.09
N VAL A 163 -4.83 -6.37 -5.10
CA VAL A 163 -5.51 -6.06 -6.36
C VAL A 163 -6.88 -6.69 -6.32
N ASN A 164 -7.91 -5.88 -6.18
CA ASN A 164 -9.30 -6.33 -6.18
C ASN A 164 -9.83 -6.27 -7.62
N PHE A 165 -10.25 -7.39 -8.15
CA PHE A 165 -10.86 -7.45 -9.48
C PHE A 165 -12.32 -7.02 -9.42
N ARG A 166 -12.87 -6.62 -10.56
CA ARG A 166 -14.30 -6.33 -10.68
C ARG A 166 -15.11 -7.62 -10.51
N PRO A 167 -16.31 -7.54 -9.92
CA PRO A 167 -17.21 -8.68 -9.88
C PRO A 167 -17.58 -9.13 -11.29
N VAL A 168 -18.03 -10.38 -11.43
CA VAL A 168 -18.56 -10.90 -12.69
C VAL A 168 -19.74 -10.02 -13.15
N PRO A 169 -19.85 -9.69 -14.45
CA PRO A 169 -20.87 -8.77 -14.96
C PRO A 169 -22.29 -9.34 -14.87
N HIS A 170 -22.41 -10.68 -14.85
CA HIS A 170 -23.66 -11.39 -14.69
C HIS A 170 -23.43 -12.64 -13.83
N GLN A 171 -24.14 -12.72 -12.72
CA GLN A 171 -24.03 -13.83 -11.79
C GLN A 171 -24.99 -14.94 -12.17
N ILE A 172 -24.46 -16.12 -12.48
CA ILE A 172 -25.24 -17.33 -12.81
C ILE A 172 -25.37 -18.30 -11.63
N PHE A 173 -24.53 -18.15 -10.59
CA PHE A 173 -24.58 -18.96 -9.38
C PHE A 173 -25.35 -18.22 -8.28
N PRO A 174 -26.18 -18.94 -7.47
CA PRO A 174 -26.88 -18.33 -6.34
C PRO A 174 -25.90 -17.90 -5.22
N GLY A 175 -26.27 -16.84 -4.51
CA GLY A 175 -25.50 -16.32 -3.37
C GLY A 175 -24.75 -15.01 -3.67
N ALA A 176 -23.96 -14.54 -2.73
CA ALA A 176 -23.17 -13.33 -2.91
C ALA A 176 -21.95 -13.59 -3.82
N SER A 177 -21.75 -12.72 -4.81
CA SER A 177 -20.52 -12.75 -5.61
C SER A 177 -19.42 -12.01 -4.87
N LEU A 178 -18.43 -12.73 -4.37
CA LEU A 178 -17.21 -12.12 -3.89
C LEU A 178 -16.26 -11.86 -5.08
N PRO A 179 -15.67 -10.68 -5.20
CA PRO A 179 -14.71 -10.41 -6.26
C PRO A 179 -13.45 -11.25 -6.07
N ASN A 180 -12.83 -11.66 -7.18
CA ASN A 180 -11.52 -12.27 -7.12
C ASN A 180 -10.49 -11.25 -6.61
N ARG A 181 -9.44 -11.74 -5.98
CA ARG A 181 -8.40 -10.90 -5.38
C ARG A 181 -7.02 -11.53 -5.58
N LEU A 182 -6.05 -10.69 -5.92
CA LEU A 182 -4.63 -11.06 -5.90
C LEU A 182 -3.96 -10.28 -4.78
N VAL A 183 -3.38 -10.98 -3.83
CA VAL A 183 -2.57 -10.41 -2.74
C VAL A 183 -1.10 -10.68 -3.03
N ILE A 184 -0.30 -9.62 -3.13
CA ILE A 184 1.15 -9.67 -3.24
C ILE A 184 1.69 -9.37 -1.86
N LYS A 185 2.14 -10.40 -1.15
CA LYS A 185 2.72 -10.32 0.19
C LYS A 185 4.21 -9.95 0.06
N LEU A 186 4.65 -8.94 0.82
CA LEU A 186 6.02 -8.42 0.81
C LEU A 186 6.70 -8.62 2.16
N GLN A 187 5.95 -8.57 3.26
CA GLN A 187 6.39 -8.78 4.64
C GLN A 187 5.22 -9.27 5.50
N PRO A 188 5.45 -10.11 6.53
CA PRO A 188 6.75 -10.67 6.94
C PRO A 188 7.27 -11.77 6.02
N GLU A 189 6.43 -12.40 5.23
CA GLU A 189 6.76 -13.47 4.29
C GLU A 189 6.43 -13.02 2.86
N ASP A 190 7.33 -13.30 1.93
CA ASP A 190 7.13 -12.96 0.52
C ASP A 190 6.28 -14.03 -0.18
N GLY A 191 5.23 -13.62 -0.86
CA GLY A 191 4.36 -14.59 -1.53
C GLY A 191 3.29 -13.96 -2.40
N LEU A 192 2.51 -14.83 -3.00
CA LEU A 192 1.32 -14.48 -3.77
C LEU A 192 0.15 -15.32 -3.27
N GLU A 193 -1.00 -14.68 -3.13
CA GLU A 193 -2.26 -15.38 -2.85
C GLU A 193 -3.30 -14.95 -3.88
N LEU A 194 -3.86 -15.92 -4.60
CA LEU A 194 -4.95 -15.68 -5.54
C LEU A 194 -6.24 -16.25 -4.96
N GLN A 195 -7.16 -15.36 -4.59
CA GLN A 195 -8.47 -15.74 -4.06
C GLN A 195 -9.48 -15.88 -5.21
N LEU A 196 -10.05 -17.06 -5.31
CA LEU A 196 -11.00 -17.45 -6.33
C LEU A 196 -12.28 -18.00 -5.69
N LEU A 197 -13.28 -18.25 -6.50
CA LEU A 197 -14.50 -18.93 -6.10
C LEU A 197 -14.52 -20.34 -6.72
N ALA A 198 -14.82 -21.33 -5.93
CA ALA A 198 -14.97 -22.71 -6.36
C ALA A 198 -16.28 -23.33 -5.86
N HIS A 199 -16.79 -24.34 -6.57
CA HIS A 199 -17.95 -25.08 -6.16
C HIS A 199 -17.59 -26.13 -5.09
N LYS A 200 -18.32 -26.17 -3.98
CA LYS A 200 -18.01 -27.05 -2.84
C LYS A 200 -18.29 -28.55 -3.10
N GLY A 201 -18.95 -28.90 -4.20
CA GLY A 201 -19.10 -30.28 -4.68
C GLY A 201 -20.08 -31.17 -3.90
N THR A 202 -20.59 -30.79 -2.72
CA THR A 202 -21.50 -31.63 -1.90
C THR A 202 -22.58 -30.76 -1.24
N GLY A 203 -23.83 -30.97 -1.59
CA GLY A 203 -25.00 -30.34 -0.98
C GLY A 203 -26.06 -29.89 -1.98
N PRO A 204 -27.30 -29.64 -1.55
CA PRO A 204 -28.33 -29.07 -2.40
C PRO A 204 -28.03 -27.57 -2.58
N GLY A 205 -27.66 -27.17 -3.79
CA GLY A 205 -27.40 -25.80 -4.19
C GLY A 205 -25.97 -25.58 -4.70
N GLU A 206 -25.88 -24.90 -5.81
CA GLU A 206 -24.61 -24.54 -6.49
C GLU A 206 -23.93 -23.31 -5.85
N GLN A 207 -23.69 -23.37 -4.52
CA GLN A 207 -23.05 -22.26 -3.82
C GLN A 207 -21.54 -22.23 -4.06
N LEU A 208 -21.04 -21.06 -4.49
CA LEU A 208 -19.61 -20.82 -4.60
C LEU A 208 -18.99 -20.51 -3.23
N THR A 209 -17.81 -21.04 -3.00
CA THR A 209 -17.02 -20.84 -1.76
C THR A 209 -15.68 -20.21 -2.12
N PRO A 210 -15.20 -19.24 -1.35
CA PRO A 210 -13.86 -18.71 -1.53
C PRO A 210 -12.79 -19.79 -1.29
N VAL A 211 -11.81 -19.85 -2.19
CA VAL A 211 -10.60 -20.68 -2.09
C VAL A 211 -9.38 -19.85 -2.44
N SER A 212 -8.26 -20.13 -1.79
CA SER A 212 -6.99 -19.46 -2.04
C SER A 212 -5.99 -20.41 -2.69
N LEU A 213 -5.27 -19.89 -3.69
CA LEU A 213 -4.05 -20.47 -4.21
C LEU A 213 -2.88 -19.69 -3.65
N ASP A 214 -2.11 -20.29 -2.77
CA ASP A 214 -0.97 -19.67 -2.10
C ASP A 214 0.35 -20.11 -2.70
N LEU A 215 1.21 -19.17 -3.04
CA LEU A 215 2.59 -19.37 -3.46
C LEU A 215 3.52 -18.67 -2.46
N ASP A 216 4.22 -19.45 -1.68
CA ASP A 216 5.29 -19.01 -0.78
C ASP A 216 6.62 -19.10 -1.54
N PHE A 217 7.29 -17.95 -1.73
CA PHE A 217 8.53 -17.91 -2.50
C PHE A 217 9.70 -18.58 -1.79
N ASP A 218 9.77 -18.55 -0.47
CA ASP A 218 10.85 -19.20 0.28
C ASP A 218 10.75 -20.73 0.15
N LYS A 219 9.53 -21.28 0.19
CA LYS A 219 9.30 -22.70 -0.08
C LYS A 219 9.52 -23.07 -1.55
N ALA A 220 9.08 -22.22 -2.48
CA ALA A 220 9.17 -22.51 -3.92
C ALA A 220 10.62 -22.54 -4.43
N PHE A 221 11.48 -21.66 -3.91
CA PHE A 221 12.87 -21.57 -4.39
C PHE A 221 13.87 -22.43 -3.61
N ALA A 222 13.50 -22.98 -2.46
CA ALA A 222 14.30 -23.91 -1.62
C ALA A 222 15.78 -23.48 -1.39
N THR A 223 16.12 -22.23 -1.70
CA THR A 223 17.46 -21.65 -1.60
C THR A 223 17.45 -20.49 -0.63
N GLN A 224 18.55 -20.35 0.09
CA GLN A 224 18.75 -19.19 0.96
C GLN A 224 18.76 -17.92 0.12
N ARG A 225 17.72 -17.10 0.24
CA ARG A 225 17.61 -15.83 -0.49
C ARG A 225 18.58 -14.83 0.13
N VAL A 226 19.32 -14.15 -0.73
CA VAL A 226 20.19 -13.04 -0.33
C VAL A 226 19.35 -11.94 0.32
N GLY A 227 19.78 -11.44 1.46
CA GLY A 227 19.08 -10.36 2.16
C GLY A 227 18.92 -9.11 1.27
N ALA A 228 17.82 -8.36 1.46
CA ALA A 228 17.52 -7.20 0.60
C ALA A 228 18.65 -6.16 0.56
N TYR A 229 19.27 -5.85 1.70
CA TYR A 229 20.41 -4.92 1.77
C TYR A 229 21.67 -5.48 1.10
N GLU A 230 21.96 -6.75 1.27
CA GLU A 230 23.11 -7.41 0.62
C GLU A 230 22.93 -7.37 -0.90
N ARG A 231 21.73 -7.67 -1.40
CA ARG A 231 21.41 -7.57 -2.82
C ARG A 231 21.59 -6.15 -3.36
N LEU A 232 21.07 -5.13 -2.65
CA LEU A 232 21.23 -3.74 -3.06
C LEU A 232 22.69 -3.31 -3.11
N LEU A 233 23.51 -3.72 -2.12
CA LEU A 233 24.95 -3.44 -2.12
C LEU A 233 25.65 -4.11 -3.30
N LEU A 234 25.35 -5.37 -3.57
CA LEU A 234 25.91 -6.10 -4.73
C LEU A 234 25.49 -5.44 -6.06
N ASP A 235 24.24 -5.02 -6.17
CA ASP A 235 23.74 -4.33 -7.36
C ASP A 235 24.41 -2.95 -7.54
N ALA A 236 24.65 -2.20 -6.46
CA ALA A 236 25.38 -0.93 -6.49
C ALA A 236 26.84 -1.13 -6.94
N ILE A 237 27.56 -2.12 -6.39
CA ILE A 237 28.93 -2.46 -6.76
C ILE A 237 29.02 -2.88 -8.24
N ALA A 238 28.02 -3.64 -8.72
CA ALA A 238 27.96 -4.11 -10.09
C ALA A 238 27.42 -3.05 -11.08
N GLY A 239 27.05 -1.82 -10.62
CA GLY A 239 26.46 -0.79 -11.45
C GLY A 239 25.05 -1.11 -11.96
N ARG A 240 24.36 -2.06 -11.36
CA ARG A 240 22.99 -2.44 -11.71
C ARG A 240 22.00 -1.54 -10.98
N LEU A 241 21.43 -0.57 -11.70
CA LEU A 241 20.63 0.50 -11.12
C LEU A 241 19.10 0.26 -11.19
N ASN A 242 18.65 -0.90 -11.61
CA ASN A 242 17.23 -1.23 -11.82
C ASN A 242 16.35 -1.07 -10.56
N LEU A 243 16.93 -1.23 -9.37
CA LEU A 243 16.24 -1.09 -8.09
C LEU A 243 16.43 0.28 -7.43
N PHE A 244 17.21 1.18 -8.04
CA PHE A 244 17.50 2.49 -7.47
C PHE A 244 16.62 3.57 -8.09
N VAL A 245 16.13 4.46 -7.23
CA VAL A 245 15.29 5.59 -7.63
C VAL A 245 16.12 6.66 -8.32
N ARG A 246 15.63 7.22 -9.42
CA ARG A 246 16.25 8.32 -10.16
C ARG A 246 15.81 9.68 -9.57
N SER A 247 16.63 10.71 -9.71
CA SER A 247 16.38 12.03 -9.11
C SER A 247 15.07 12.67 -9.56
N ASP A 248 14.68 12.52 -10.82
CA ASP A 248 13.44 13.07 -11.36
C ASP A 248 12.17 12.35 -10.83
N GLU A 249 12.25 11.04 -10.56
CA GLU A 249 11.20 10.30 -9.83
C GLU A 249 11.03 10.87 -8.41
N GLN A 250 12.17 11.12 -7.73
CA GLN A 250 12.19 11.68 -6.38
C GLN A 250 11.55 13.07 -6.33
N GLU A 251 11.95 13.96 -7.24
CA GLU A 251 11.38 15.31 -7.36
C GLU A 251 9.88 15.25 -7.63
N GLN A 252 9.45 14.38 -8.54
CA GLN A 252 8.03 14.26 -8.86
C GLN A 252 7.21 13.70 -7.69
N ALA A 253 7.77 12.76 -6.94
CA ALA A 253 7.14 12.23 -5.73
C ALA A 253 6.97 13.33 -4.66
N TRP A 254 7.99 14.18 -4.45
CA TRP A 254 7.90 15.33 -3.54
C TRP A 254 6.85 16.34 -4.00
N ARG A 255 6.84 16.75 -5.25
CA ARG A 255 5.83 17.67 -5.80
C ARG A 255 4.40 17.19 -5.58
N TRP A 256 4.20 15.88 -5.55
CA TRP A 256 2.88 15.31 -5.33
C TRP A 256 2.50 15.27 -3.84
N VAL A 257 3.47 15.10 -2.94
CA VAL A 257 3.25 14.97 -1.49
C VAL A 257 3.19 16.34 -0.78
N GLU A 258 3.99 17.32 -1.22
CA GLU A 258 4.07 18.64 -0.59
C GLU A 258 2.72 19.33 -0.37
N PRO A 259 1.77 19.34 -1.32
CA PRO A 259 0.46 19.96 -1.10
C PRO A 259 -0.34 19.35 0.06
N ILE A 260 -0.07 18.09 0.43
CA ILE A 260 -0.70 17.47 1.60
C ILE A 260 -0.15 18.09 2.88
N LEU A 261 1.18 18.28 2.95
CA LEU A 261 1.85 18.89 4.11
C LEU A 261 1.42 20.34 4.29
N ASP A 262 1.35 21.10 3.18
CA ASP A 262 0.92 22.50 3.19
C ASP A 262 -0.53 22.60 3.69
N ALA A 263 -1.43 21.77 3.19
CA ALA A 263 -2.81 21.74 3.65
C ALA A 263 -2.93 21.40 5.15
N TRP A 264 -2.08 20.49 5.65
CA TRP A 264 -2.07 20.17 7.08
C TRP A 264 -1.49 21.27 7.96
N ALA A 265 -0.51 22.02 7.46
CA ALA A 265 0.04 23.18 8.18
C ALA A 265 -0.98 24.30 8.31
N GLU A 266 -1.82 24.52 7.29
CA GLU A 266 -2.85 25.56 7.28
C GLU A 266 -4.12 25.17 8.07
N ASP A 267 -4.45 23.87 8.14
CA ASP A 267 -5.73 23.39 8.71
C ASP A 267 -5.82 23.56 10.23
N GLY A 268 -4.69 23.61 10.93
CA GLY A 268 -4.62 23.74 12.40
C GLY A 268 -5.19 22.53 13.18
N ASN A 269 -5.83 21.57 12.51
CA ASN A 269 -6.34 20.35 13.12
C ASN A 269 -5.19 19.35 13.31
N GLY A 270 -5.05 18.79 14.51
CA GLY A 270 -4.09 17.73 14.79
C GLY A 270 -4.44 16.38 14.13
N PRO A 271 -3.52 15.40 14.19
CA PRO A 271 -3.79 14.05 13.72
C PRO A 271 -4.87 13.35 14.55
N ARG A 272 -5.68 12.51 13.91
CA ARG A 272 -6.71 11.72 14.59
C ARG A 272 -6.08 10.67 15.49
N ALA A 273 -6.59 10.50 16.70
CA ALA A 273 -6.10 9.48 17.60
C ALA A 273 -6.52 8.08 17.16
N TYR A 274 -5.62 7.09 17.33
CA TYR A 274 -5.93 5.67 17.24
C TYR A 274 -5.21 4.90 18.35
N ALA A 275 -5.80 3.82 18.85
CA ALA A 275 -5.19 2.98 19.87
C ALA A 275 -4.04 2.16 19.24
N ALA A 276 -2.90 2.07 19.92
CA ALA A 276 -1.85 1.13 19.54
C ALA A 276 -2.41 -0.30 19.49
N GLY A 277 -2.06 -1.07 18.47
CA GLY A 277 -2.59 -2.40 18.21
C GLY A 277 -3.89 -2.43 17.39
N SER A 278 -4.40 -1.27 16.96
CA SER A 278 -5.51 -1.18 16.00
C SER A 278 -5.00 -1.01 14.55
N TRP A 279 -5.90 -1.05 13.57
CA TRP A 279 -5.59 -0.78 12.17
C TRP A 279 -5.61 0.73 11.79
N GLY A 280 -5.52 1.61 12.77
CA GLY A 280 -5.53 3.05 12.59
C GLY A 280 -6.86 3.70 12.97
N PRO A 281 -7.05 4.99 12.68
CA PRO A 281 -8.28 5.70 13.01
C PRO A 281 -9.45 5.22 12.14
N ALA A 282 -10.67 5.15 12.70
CA ALA A 282 -11.89 4.74 12.01
C ALA A 282 -12.17 5.54 10.71
N ALA A 283 -11.65 6.75 10.61
CA ALA A 283 -11.73 7.55 9.40
C ALA A 283 -10.99 6.90 8.21
N ALA A 284 -10.00 6.03 8.44
CA ALA A 284 -9.32 5.30 7.37
C ALA A 284 -10.22 4.22 6.76
N SER A 285 -11.03 3.50 7.56
CA SER A 285 -12.03 2.56 7.06
C SER A 285 -13.17 3.32 6.35
N ALA A 286 -13.60 4.45 6.89
CA ALA A 286 -14.61 5.31 6.24
C ALA A 286 -14.12 5.86 4.87
N LEU A 287 -12.81 6.10 4.70
CA LEU A 287 -12.22 6.55 3.44
C LEU A 287 -12.49 5.55 2.30
N VAL A 288 -12.29 4.26 2.54
CA VAL A 288 -12.46 3.20 1.56
C VAL A 288 -13.95 2.86 1.38
N ALA A 289 -14.72 2.90 2.48
CA ALA A 289 -16.15 2.60 2.48
C ALA A 289 -16.99 3.58 1.62
N ARG A 290 -16.53 4.81 1.43
CA ARG A 290 -17.21 5.79 0.54
C ARG A 290 -17.31 5.32 -0.92
N ASP A 291 -16.35 4.53 -1.37
CA ASP A 291 -16.35 3.94 -2.71
C ASP A 291 -16.97 2.52 -2.73
N GLY A 292 -17.55 2.07 -1.60
CA GLY A 292 -18.18 0.74 -1.46
C GLY A 292 -17.19 -0.39 -1.24
N PHE A 293 -15.96 -0.09 -0.80
CA PHE A 293 -14.93 -1.08 -0.51
C PHE A 293 -14.63 -1.15 0.99
N ALA A 294 -13.82 -2.14 1.41
CA ALA A 294 -13.22 -2.22 2.73
C ALA A 294 -11.72 -2.56 2.58
N TRP A 295 -10.93 -2.30 3.61
CA TRP A 295 -9.55 -2.77 3.63
C TRP A 295 -9.50 -4.30 3.64
N ALA A 296 -8.44 -4.86 3.08
CA ALA A 296 -8.33 -6.31 2.88
C ALA A 296 -8.43 -7.11 4.18
N GLU A 297 -7.86 -6.61 5.26
CA GLU A 297 -7.90 -7.23 6.59
C GLU A 297 -9.22 -7.01 7.36
N GLU A 298 -10.13 -6.20 6.86
CA GLU A 298 -11.46 -5.94 7.42
C GLU A 298 -12.57 -6.75 6.71
N GLN A 299 -12.20 -7.63 5.77
CA GLN A 299 -13.15 -8.38 4.92
C GLN A 299 -13.29 -9.84 5.34
#